data_7f39af5623a437aa308e07cd056270be
#
_entry.id   7f39af5623a437aa308e07cd056270be
#
_cell.length_a   1.000
_cell.length_b   1.000
_cell.length_c   1.000
_cell.angle_alpha   90.00
_cell.angle_beta   90.00
_cell.angle_gamma   90.00
#
_symmetry.space_group_name_H-M   'P 1'
#
loop_
_entity.id
_entity.type
_entity.pdbx_description
1 polymer ?
#
loop_
_entity_poly.entity_id
_entity_poly.type
_entity_poly.pdbx_seq_one_letter_code
_entity_poly.pdbx_strand_id
1 'polypeptide(L)'
;MNFFRIARVVLIFCFALAMMPIVAAAQTNCDEGTGPLNPAQPQGITPQQIIEKFGAKEEVFRQALNNYVYTQDITVQELDGNTVSGEFRLVQDITYDDKGGRVENVTFAPQNSLRQLSLSREDYEDFRYKMAFVLTTSDLPQYNLLYVGQQKQDEVDTYVFDIAPKTIVKGQRYFQGRIWVDNHDLQIVKSCGKTVPDTIATKKKKNVQENLSPKFVTYREQIDGQYWFPTYIRADDVLHFNTGDVHMREIIKLTNYKRFGSRTRIIYKGEAKEDPKDNPKDNPKTPDKKP
;
A
#
# COMPACT_ATOMS: atom_id res chain seq x y z
N MET A 1 24.02 30.45 82.26
CA MET A 1 24.91 30.48 81.06
C MET A 1 24.65 29.17 80.30
N ASN A 2 23.63 29.16 79.46
CA ASN A 2 23.15 27.96 78.78
C ASN A 2 23.26 28.14 77.27
N PHE A 3 24.10 27.32 76.61
CA PHE A 3 24.23 27.27 75.20
C PHE A 3 23.22 26.29 74.60
N PHE A 4 22.25 26.79 73.87
CA PHE A 4 21.35 25.98 73.03
C PHE A 4 22.04 25.66 71.70
N ARG A 5 22.29 24.38 71.47
CA ARG A 5 22.70 23.87 70.16
C ARG A 5 21.45 23.50 69.35
N ILE A 6 21.15 24.27 68.32
CA ILE A 6 20.10 23.99 67.36
C ILE A 6 20.70 23.05 66.27
N ALA A 7 20.26 21.79 66.27
CA ALA A 7 20.55 20.84 65.20
C ALA A 7 19.60 21.11 64.02
N ARG A 8 20.16 21.58 62.91
CA ARG A 8 19.44 21.65 61.62
C ARG A 8 19.40 20.28 60.97
N VAL A 9 18.23 19.65 60.96
CA VAL A 9 17.98 18.45 60.15
C VAL A 9 17.63 18.94 58.72
N VAL A 10 18.52 18.73 57.76
CA VAL A 10 18.26 18.97 56.34
C VAL A 10 17.56 17.72 55.79
N LEU A 11 16.26 17.81 55.52
CA LEU A 11 15.46 16.79 54.88
C LEU A 11 15.70 16.90 53.36
N ILE A 12 16.54 16.03 52.80
CA ILE A 12 16.76 15.90 51.36
C ILE A 12 15.57 15.09 50.83
N PHE A 13 14.60 15.77 50.23
CA PHE A 13 13.50 15.14 49.46
C PHE A 13 14.06 14.74 48.09
N CYS A 14 14.50 13.51 47.95
CA CYS A 14 14.79 12.93 46.62
C CYS A 14 13.49 12.71 45.87
N PHE A 15 13.14 13.67 45.02
CA PHE A 15 12.06 13.53 44.05
C PHE A 15 12.57 12.55 42.95
N ALA A 16 12.32 11.26 43.15
CA ALA A 16 12.52 10.26 42.11
C ALA A 16 11.45 10.49 41.01
N LEU A 17 11.84 11.27 40.00
CA LEU A 17 11.04 11.43 38.78
C LEU A 17 11.05 10.08 38.08
N ALA A 18 9.99 9.30 38.28
CA ALA A 18 9.76 8.09 37.51
C ALA A 18 9.56 8.49 36.04
N MET A 19 10.63 8.41 35.24
CA MET A 19 10.53 8.42 33.77
C MET A 19 9.76 7.17 33.36
N MET A 20 8.45 7.28 33.22
CA MET A 20 7.67 6.31 32.47
C MET A 20 8.17 6.36 31.02
N PRO A 21 8.60 5.25 30.44
CA PRO A 21 8.87 5.23 29.01
C PRO A 21 7.55 5.56 28.31
N ILE A 22 7.50 6.70 27.63
CA ILE A 22 6.45 6.99 26.68
C ILE A 22 6.70 6.01 25.55
N VAL A 23 5.96 4.91 25.52
CA VAL A 23 5.89 4.01 24.37
C VAL A 23 5.18 4.83 23.31
N ALA A 24 5.94 5.51 22.46
CA ALA A 24 5.41 6.12 21.26
C ALA A 24 4.93 4.95 20.39
N ALA A 25 3.61 4.78 20.29
CA ALA A 25 3.04 3.90 19.29
C ALA A 25 3.60 4.36 17.94
N ALA A 26 4.30 3.45 17.25
CA ALA A 26 4.87 3.75 15.95
C ALA A 26 3.69 3.90 14.98
N GLN A 27 3.37 5.13 14.61
CA GLN A 27 2.40 5.42 13.57
C GLN A 27 3.09 5.46 12.21
N THR A 28 2.35 5.14 11.14
CA THR A 28 2.87 5.25 9.78
C THR A 28 3.38 6.67 9.52
N ASN A 29 4.68 6.79 9.30
CA ASN A 29 5.34 8.06 9.04
C ASN A 29 5.36 8.34 7.52
N CYS A 30 4.61 9.33 7.07
CA CYS A 30 4.61 9.75 5.67
C CYS A 30 5.90 10.45 5.25
N ASP A 31 6.66 10.98 6.20
CA ASP A 31 7.85 11.78 5.92
C ASP A 31 9.15 10.92 5.86
N GLU A 32 9.02 9.60 6.03
CA GLU A 32 10.16 8.68 5.88
C GLU A 32 10.73 8.78 4.46
N GLY A 33 12.05 9.00 4.35
CA GLY A 33 12.75 9.18 3.07
C GLY A 33 12.55 10.54 2.39
N THR A 34 11.79 11.48 3.01
CA THR A 34 11.55 12.79 2.41
C THR A 34 12.55 13.85 2.90
N GLY A 35 13.02 14.69 1.99
CA GLY A 35 13.74 15.92 2.30
C GLY A 35 12.81 17.05 2.75
N PRO A 36 13.32 18.27 2.95
CA PRO A 36 12.50 19.43 3.28
C PRO A 36 11.56 19.81 2.12
N LEU A 37 10.32 20.19 2.44
CA LEU A 37 9.35 20.68 1.46
C LEU A 37 9.72 22.08 1.03
N ASN A 38 9.85 22.30 -0.29
CA ASN A 38 10.01 23.60 -0.92
C ASN A 38 8.66 24.03 -1.53
N PRO A 39 7.98 25.07 -1.01
CA PRO A 39 6.67 25.50 -1.50
C PRO A 39 6.72 26.29 -2.82
N ALA A 40 7.90 26.44 -3.43
CA ALA A 40 8.04 27.16 -4.71
C ALA A 40 7.18 26.51 -5.80
N GLN A 41 6.65 27.36 -6.68
CA GLN A 41 5.93 26.90 -7.87
C GLN A 41 6.87 26.13 -8.82
N PRO A 42 6.37 25.13 -9.56
CA PRO A 42 7.18 24.41 -10.52
C PRO A 42 7.60 25.34 -11.65
N GLN A 43 8.81 25.14 -12.19
CA GLN A 43 9.33 25.94 -13.28
C GLN A 43 9.05 25.29 -14.63
N GLY A 44 8.60 26.08 -15.61
CA GLY A 44 8.36 25.61 -16.98
C GLY A 44 7.12 24.75 -17.17
N ILE A 45 6.40 24.42 -16.11
CA ILE A 45 5.17 23.61 -16.13
C ILE A 45 4.23 24.09 -15.01
N THR A 46 2.92 24.09 -15.26
CA THR A 46 1.94 24.44 -14.23
C THR A 46 1.51 23.21 -13.42
N PRO A 47 1.06 23.38 -12.16
CA PRO A 47 0.49 22.27 -11.37
C PRO A 47 -0.62 21.53 -12.11
N GLN A 48 -1.49 22.24 -12.83
CA GLN A 48 -2.57 21.64 -13.61
C GLN A 48 -2.03 20.74 -14.74
N GLN A 49 -0.98 21.20 -15.45
CA GLN A 49 -0.33 20.39 -16.49
C GLN A 49 0.36 19.15 -15.92
N ILE A 50 0.92 19.24 -14.69
CA ILE A 50 1.50 18.07 -14.01
C ILE A 50 0.39 17.06 -13.73
N ILE A 51 -0.76 17.50 -13.19
CA ILE A 51 -1.90 16.65 -12.88
C ILE A 51 -2.39 15.92 -14.15
N GLU A 52 -2.58 16.62 -15.24
CA GLU A 52 -3.04 16.03 -16.52
C GLU A 52 -2.04 15.00 -17.05
N LYS A 53 -0.74 15.30 -16.98
CA LYS A 53 0.31 14.42 -17.47
C LYS A 53 0.47 13.17 -16.62
N PHE A 54 0.50 13.29 -15.28
CA PHE A 54 0.60 12.10 -14.45
C PHE A 54 -0.67 11.24 -14.54
N GLY A 55 -1.86 11.84 -14.62
CA GLY A 55 -3.09 11.08 -14.82
C GLY A 55 -3.07 10.26 -16.11
N ALA A 56 -2.54 10.81 -17.20
CA ALA A 56 -2.36 10.08 -18.46
C ALA A 56 -1.31 8.95 -18.31
N LYS A 57 -0.21 9.18 -17.58
CA LYS A 57 0.80 8.15 -17.29
C LYS A 57 0.24 7.02 -16.43
N GLU A 58 -0.53 7.35 -15.40
CA GLU A 58 -1.21 6.36 -14.54
C GLU A 58 -2.23 5.51 -15.32
N GLU A 59 -2.90 6.09 -16.32
CA GLU A 59 -3.78 5.32 -17.22
C GLU A 59 -2.99 4.28 -18.02
N VAL A 60 -1.86 4.68 -18.61
CA VAL A 60 -0.97 3.77 -19.36
C VAL A 60 -0.39 2.70 -18.43
N PHE A 61 0.03 3.08 -17.22
CA PHE A 61 0.52 2.15 -16.21
C PHE A 61 -0.54 1.13 -15.80
N ARG A 62 -1.77 1.55 -15.54
CA ARG A 62 -2.89 0.66 -15.20
C ARG A 62 -3.14 -0.40 -16.28
N GLN A 63 -3.09 0.00 -17.55
CA GLN A 63 -3.23 -0.93 -18.66
C GLN A 63 -2.02 -1.87 -18.78
N ALA A 64 -0.81 -1.34 -18.56
CA ALA A 64 0.41 -2.12 -18.64
C ALA A 64 0.50 -3.16 -17.51
N LEU A 65 0.01 -2.85 -16.30
CA LEU A 65 0.06 -3.74 -15.14
C LEU A 65 -0.55 -5.12 -15.42
N ASN A 66 -1.59 -5.20 -16.24
CA ASN A 66 -2.23 -6.46 -16.63
C ASN A 66 -1.32 -7.35 -17.50
N ASN A 67 -0.19 -6.85 -17.97
CA ASN A 67 0.81 -7.61 -18.72
C ASN A 67 1.98 -8.10 -17.85
N TYR A 68 1.88 -7.95 -16.52
CA TYR A 68 2.92 -8.39 -15.60
C TYR A 68 2.38 -9.43 -14.62
N VAL A 69 3.21 -10.41 -14.35
CA VAL A 69 3.02 -11.34 -13.24
C VAL A 69 3.93 -10.91 -12.11
N TYR A 70 3.51 -11.13 -10.87
CA TYR A 70 4.30 -10.77 -9.70
C TYR A 70 3.91 -11.60 -8.48
N THR A 71 4.77 -11.62 -7.48
CA THR A 71 4.48 -12.24 -6.18
C THR A 71 4.01 -11.17 -5.21
N GLN A 72 2.90 -11.43 -4.53
CA GLN A 72 2.37 -10.61 -3.44
C GLN A 72 2.55 -11.35 -2.10
N ASP A 73 3.27 -10.74 -1.16
CA ASP A 73 3.47 -11.24 0.21
C ASP A 73 2.81 -10.27 1.18
N ILE A 74 1.71 -10.68 1.79
CA ILE A 74 0.90 -9.91 2.71
C ILE A 74 1.16 -10.41 4.12
N THR A 75 1.50 -9.52 5.04
CA THR A 75 1.65 -9.80 6.46
C THR A 75 0.83 -8.79 7.26
N VAL A 76 -0.06 -9.26 8.12
CA VAL A 76 -0.79 -8.44 9.09
C VAL A 76 -0.46 -8.94 10.49
N GLN A 77 -0.02 -8.05 11.36
CA GLN A 77 0.43 -8.35 12.72
C GLN A 77 -0.38 -7.57 13.75
N GLU A 78 -0.71 -8.22 14.84
CA GLU A 78 -1.11 -7.58 16.10
C GLU A 78 0.14 -7.38 16.95
N LEU A 79 0.27 -6.20 17.56
CA LEU A 79 1.41 -5.84 18.37
C LEU A 79 1.00 -5.59 19.82
N ASP A 80 1.75 -6.18 20.75
CA ASP A 80 1.75 -5.81 22.16
C ASP A 80 3.05 -5.06 22.46
N GLY A 81 2.97 -3.73 22.52
CA GLY A 81 4.14 -2.87 22.43
C GLY A 81 4.89 -3.07 21.11
N ASN A 82 6.10 -3.60 21.17
CA ASN A 82 6.92 -3.92 20.00
C ASN A 82 6.94 -5.42 19.65
N THR A 83 6.19 -6.24 20.39
CA THR A 83 6.19 -7.70 20.23
C THR A 83 5.00 -8.14 19.39
N VAL A 84 5.22 -9.02 18.41
CA VAL A 84 4.13 -9.62 17.63
C VAL A 84 3.38 -10.61 18.51
N SER A 85 2.08 -10.37 18.72
CA SER A 85 1.18 -11.21 19.51
C SER A 85 0.29 -12.13 18.67
N GLY A 86 0.10 -11.80 17.39
CA GLY A 86 -0.62 -12.55 16.39
C GLY A 86 -0.25 -12.13 14.99
N GLU A 87 -0.36 -13.05 14.03
CA GLU A 87 0.01 -12.81 12.64
C GLU A 87 -0.91 -13.54 11.67
N PHE A 88 -1.26 -12.85 10.60
CA PHE A 88 -1.76 -13.41 9.34
C PHE A 88 -0.70 -13.21 8.27
N ARG A 89 -0.44 -14.25 7.47
CA ARG A 89 0.43 -14.14 6.30
C ARG A 89 -0.15 -14.89 5.12
N LEU A 90 -0.02 -14.29 3.94
CA LEU A 90 -0.46 -14.86 2.67
C LEU A 90 0.54 -14.49 1.59
N VAL A 91 1.14 -15.50 0.94
CA VAL A 91 1.99 -15.30 -0.23
C VAL A 91 1.30 -15.93 -1.42
N GLN A 92 1.20 -15.17 -2.51
CA GLN A 92 0.53 -15.60 -3.72
C GLN A 92 1.19 -15.04 -4.97
N ASP A 93 1.18 -15.82 -6.04
CA ASP A 93 1.57 -15.36 -7.35
C ASP A 93 0.36 -14.82 -8.10
N ILE A 94 0.50 -13.62 -8.63
CA ILE A 94 -0.56 -12.92 -9.36
C ILE A 94 -0.29 -13.04 -10.84
N THR A 95 -1.30 -13.54 -11.54
CA THR A 95 -1.30 -13.68 -13.01
C THR A 95 -2.62 -13.15 -13.57
N TYR A 96 -2.74 -13.11 -14.88
CA TYR A 96 -3.97 -12.71 -15.56
C TYR A 96 -4.35 -13.76 -16.58
N ASP A 97 -5.64 -14.07 -16.69
CA ASP A 97 -6.18 -14.97 -17.70
C ASP A 97 -6.26 -14.29 -19.07
N ASP A 98 -6.65 -15.07 -20.11
CA ASP A 98 -6.77 -14.57 -21.48
C ASP A 98 -7.82 -13.45 -21.64
N LYS A 99 -8.69 -13.25 -20.65
CA LYS A 99 -9.72 -12.20 -20.63
C LYS A 99 -9.29 -10.99 -19.79
N GLY A 100 -8.06 -11.00 -19.24
CA GLY A 100 -7.55 -9.98 -18.34
C GLY A 100 -8.07 -10.09 -16.90
N GLY A 101 -8.70 -11.22 -16.56
CA GLY A 101 -9.13 -11.51 -15.18
C GLY A 101 -7.93 -11.83 -14.31
N ARG A 102 -7.85 -11.21 -13.10
CA ARG A 102 -6.80 -11.47 -12.13
C ARG A 102 -6.96 -12.88 -11.55
N VAL A 103 -5.88 -13.65 -11.59
CA VAL A 103 -5.78 -15.01 -11.02
C VAL A 103 -4.78 -14.99 -9.87
N GLU A 104 -5.17 -15.53 -8.73
CA GLU A 104 -4.38 -15.59 -7.51
C GLU A 104 -4.03 -17.04 -7.21
N ASN A 105 -2.74 -17.36 -7.24
CA ASN A 105 -2.23 -18.67 -6.91
C ASN A 105 -1.51 -18.62 -5.58
N VAL A 106 -2.16 -19.13 -4.52
CA VAL A 106 -1.61 -19.15 -3.17
C VAL A 106 -0.44 -20.13 -3.10
N THR A 107 0.74 -19.65 -2.73
CA THR A 107 1.96 -20.43 -2.59
C THR A 107 2.33 -20.69 -1.14
N PHE A 108 1.91 -19.80 -0.22
CA PHE A 108 2.13 -19.96 1.21
C PHE A 108 1.03 -19.27 2.02
N ALA A 109 0.38 -20.01 2.91
CA ALA A 109 -0.65 -19.50 3.82
C ALA A 109 -0.61 -20.31 5.11
N PRO A 110 0.19 -19.91 6.12
CA PRO A 110 0.22 -20.57 7.41
C PRO A 110 -1.06 -20.34 8.20
N GLN A 111 -1.24 -21.07 9.28
CA GLN A 111 -2.38 -20.89 10.17
C GLN A 111 -2.40 -19.46 10.72
N ASN A 112 -3.54 -18.77 10.55
CA ASN A 112 -3.78 -17.44 11.10
C ASN A 112 -3.77 -17.51 12.64
N SER A 113 -2.97 -16.65 13.27
CA SER A 113 -2.85 -16.54 14.73
C SER A 113 -3.34 -15.20 15.30
N LEU A 114 -3.97 -14.33 14.49
CA LEU A 114 -4.63 -13.12 14.95
C LEU A 114 -5.72 -13.46 15.98
N ARG A 115 -5.84 -12.66 17.02
CA ARG A 115 -6.76 -12.89 18.14
C ARG A 115 -7.78 -11.77 18.32
N GLN A 116 -7.38 -10.55 18.04
CA GLN A 116 -8.18 -9.33 18.23
C GLN A 116 -8.66 -8.78 16.88
N LEU A 117 -7.88 -9.00 15.81
CA LEU A 117 -8.23 -8.61 14.45
C LEU A 117 -8.89 -9.79 13.72
N SER A 118 -9.89 -9.46 12.92
CA SER A 118 -10.52 -10.40 12.00
C SER A 118 -10.56 -9.74 10.63
N LEU A 119 -9.92 -10.35 9.65
CA LEU A 119 -9.90 -9.84 8.29
C LEU A 119 -11.27 -10.05 7.64
N SER A 120 -11.87 -8.98 7.17
CA SER A 120 -13.12 -8.94 6.44
C SER A 120 -12.90 -9.17 4.94
N ARG A 121 -13.99 -9.33 4.19
CA ARG A 121 -13.92 -9.38 2.73
C ARG A 121 -13.36 -8.07 2.15
N GLU A 122 -13.73 -6.95 2.75
CA GLU A 122 -13.26 -5.63 2.36
C GLU A 122 -11.75 -5.47 2.53
N ASP A 123 -11.16 -6.08 3.58
CA ASP A 123 -9.69 -6.07 3.77
C ASP A 123 -8.99 -6.83 2.64
N TYR A 124 -9.52 -8.01 2.24
CA TYR A 124 -8.98 -8.75 1.09
C TYR A 124 -9.12 -7.96 -0.23
N GLU A 125 -10.20 -7.20 -0.41
CA GLU A 125 -10.34 -6.31 -1.56
C GLU A 125 -9.35 -5.16 -1.51
N ASP A 126 -9.05 -4.61 -0.33
CA ASP A 126 -8.02 -3.58 -0.15
C ASP A 126 -6.62 -4.11 -0.47
N PHE A 127 -6.29 -5.34 -0.09
CA PHE A 127 -5.04 -5.99 -0.49
C PHE A 127 -4.90 -6.16 -2.01
N ARG A 128 -6.01 -6.29 -2.72
CA ARG A 128 -6.03 -6.46 -4.18
C ARG A 128 -5.88 -5.16 -4.94
N TYR A 129 -6.64 -4.14 -4.58
CA TYR A 129 -6.88 -3.00 -5.47
C TYR A 129 -6.54 -1.64 -4.90
N LYS A 130 -6.70 -1.42 -3.61
CA LYS A 130 -6.74 -0.06 -3.06
C LYS A 130 -5.41 0.42 -2.53
N MET A 131 -4.58 -0.49 -2.05
CA MET A 131 -3.28 -0.12 -1.50
C MET A 131 -2.26 0.23 -2.60
N ALA A 132 -2.40 -0.34 -3.78
CA ALA A 132 -1.65 0.05 -4.98
C ALA A 132 -2.35 1.21 -5.72
N PHE A 133 -2.66 2.28 -5.00
CA PHE A 133 -3.41 3.42 -5.50
C PHE A 133 -2.89 3.92 -6.86
N VAL A 134 -3.78 3.97 -7.84
CA VAL A 134 -3.57 4.49 -9.19
C VAL A 134 -4.58 5.59 -9.45
N LEU A 135 -4.12 6.77 -9.84
CA LEU A 135 -4.97 7.94 -10.10
C LEU A 135 -4.94 8.30 -11.59
N THR A 136 -5.87 7.74 -12.34
CA THR A 136 -5.92 7.90 -13.79
C THR A 136 -6.68 9.16 -14.22
N THR A 137 -6.58 9.52 -15.49
CA THR A 137 -7.34 10.64 -16.07
C THR A 137 -8.83 10.55 -15.80
N SER A 138 -9.42 9.34 -15.81
CA SER A 138 -10.83 9.12 -15.51
C SER A 138 -11.18 9.30 -14.03
N ASP A 139 -10.22 9.19 -13.13
CA ASP A 139 -10.42 9.32 -11.69
C ASP A 139 -10.27 10.78 -11.23
N LEU A 140 -9.41 11.56 -11.89
CA LEU A 140 -9.10 12.96 -11.53
C LEU A 140 -10.34 13.84 -11.27
N PRO A 141 -11.44 13.77 -12.05
CA PRO A 141 -12.63 14.58 -11.80
C PRO A 141 -13.28 14.37 -10.43
N GLN A 142 -13.04 13.23 -9.78
CA GLN A 142 -13.60 12.88 -8.48
C GLN A 142 -12.82 13.48 -7.32
N TYR A 143 -11.61 14.03 -7.57
CA TYR A 143 -10.70 14.50 -6.54
C TYR A 143 -10.41 15.99 -6.62
N ASN A 144 -10.15 16.59 -5.46
CA ASN A 144 -9.44 17.85 -5.32
C ASN A 144 -7.95 17.52 -5.17
N LEU A 145 -7.12 18.15 -5.99
CA LEU A 145 -5.68 18.05 -5.89
C LEU A 145 -5.12 19.45 -5.60
N LEU A 146 -4.34 19.55 -4.54
CA LEU A 146 -3.68 20.79 -4.12
C LEU A 146 -2.18 20.60 -4.26
N TYR A 147 -1.54 21.36 -5.14
CA TYR A 147 -0.08 21.42 -5.19
C TYR A 147 0.45 22.07 -3.91
N VAL A 148 1.37 21.41 -3.22
CA VAL A 148 1.96 21.91 -1.97
C VAL A 148 3.43 22.25 -2.08
N GLY A 149 4.12 21.82 -3.14
CA GLY A 149 5.51 22.15 -3.36
C GLY A 149 6.31 21.06 -4.05
N GLN A 150 7.63 21.15 -3.90
CA GLN A 150 8.61 20.18 -4.38
C GLN A 150 9.33 19.58 -3.18
N GLN A 151 9.64 18.29 -3.26
CA GLN A 151 10.29 17.58 -2.17
C GLN A 151 11.13 16.44 -2.73
N LYS A 152 12.32 16.24 -2.17
CA LYS A 152 13.13 15.10 -2.50
C LYS A 152 12.57 13.87 -1.77
N GLN A 153 12.33 12.79 -2.51
CA GLN A 153 11.93 11.48 -1.98
C GLN A 153 13.06 10.50 -2.27
N ASP A 154 13.83 10.13 -1.25
CA ASP A 154 15.09 9.41 -1.40
C ASP A 154 16.01 10.12 -2.42
N GLU A 155 16.26 9.53 -3.60
CA GLU A 155 17.09 10.12 -4.64
C GLU A 155 16.28 10.89 -5.72
N VAL A 156 14.93 10.82 -5.67
CA VAL A 156 14.04 11.35 -6.69
C VAL A 156 13.53 12.73 -6.32
N ASP A 157 13.66 13.71 -7.23
CA ASP A 157 13.03 15.00 -7.07
C ASP A 157 11.56 14.94 -7.49
N THR A 158 10.65 15.39 -6.63
CA THR A 158 9.23 15.20 -6.84
C THR A 158 8.42 16.48 -6.72
N TYR A 159 7.29 16.52 -7.42
CA TYR A 159 6.17 17.42 -7.15
C TYR A 159 5.23 16.78 -6.14
N VAL A 160 4.75 17.55 -5.19
CA VAL A 160 3.93 17.06 -4.08
C VAL A 160 2.52 17.63 -4.16
N PHE A 161 1.54 16.72 -4.05
CA PHE A 161 0.13 17.10 -4.04
C PHE A 161 -0.59 16.48 -2.85
N ASP A 162 -1.41 17.28 -2.17
CA ASP A 162 -2.43 16.76 -1.28
C ASP A 162 -3.69 16.45 -2.08
N ILE A 163 -4.32 15.31 -1.77
CA ILE A 163 -5.45 14.79 -2.53
C ILE A 163 -6.59 14.38 -1.59
N ALA A 164 -7.80 14.75 -1.95
CA ALA A 164 -9.02 14.34 -1.24
C ALA A 164 -10.20 14.19 -2.23
N PRO A 165 -11.14 13.26 -2.00
CA PRO A 165 -12.34 13.16 -2.83
C PRO A 165 -13.18 14.44 -2.71
N LYS A 166 -13.76 14.88 -3.83
CA LYS A 166 -14.71 16.03 -3.86
C LYS A 166 -16.00 15.71 -3.13
N THR A 167 -16.45 14.47 -3.26
CA THR A 167 -17.71 13.98 -2.69
C THR A 167 -17.52 12.52 -2.32
N ILE A 168 -18.00 12.12 -1.16
CA ILE A 168 -18.01 10.73 -0.73
C ILE A 168 -19.37 10.13 -1.08
N VAL A 169 -19.41 9.21 -2.04
CA VAL A 169 -20.61 8.47 -2.44
C VAL A 169 -20.75 7.24 -1.55
N LYS A 170 -21.96 7.02 -1.05
CA LYS A 170 -22.26 5.87 -0.18
C LYS A 170 -21.91 4.55 -0.89
N GLY A 171 -21.13 3.71 -0.19
CA GLY A 171 -20.69 2.41 -0.70
C GLY A 171 -19.47 2.46 -1.62
N GLN A 172 -18.91 3.64 -1.86
CA GLN A 172 -17.63 3.79 -2.55
C GLN A 172 -16.55 4.20 -1.57
N ARG A 173 -15.33 3.77 -1.85
CA ARG A 173 -14.13 4.11 -1.07
C ARG A 173 -13.17 4.88 -1.95
N TYR A 174 -12.50 5.87 -1.35
CA TYR A 174 -11.59 6.78 -2.02
C TYR A 174 -10.28 6.85 -1.25
N PHE A 175 -9.22 7.25 -1.91
CA PHE A 175 -7.97 7.60 -1.24
C PHE A 175 -8.01 9.07 -0.80
N GLN A 176 -7.47 9.35 0.38
CA GLN A 176 -7.22 10.71 0.88
C GLN A 176 -5.84 10.76 1.51
N GLY A 177 -4.98 11.69 1.05
CA GLY A 177 -3.62 11.80 1.56
C GLY A 177 -2.74 12.67 0.69
N ARG A 178 -1.48 12.28 0.57
CA ARG A 178 -0.43 12.96 -0.18
C ARG A 178 0.17 12.03 -1.22
N ILE A 179 0.52 12.57 -2.38
CA ILE A 179 1.25 11.87 -3.43
C ILE A 179 2.50 12.64 -3.81
N TRP A 180 3.52 11.91 -4.19
CA TRP A 180 4.78 12.40 -4.74
C TRP A 180 4.89 11.93 -6.18
N VAL A 181 5.05 12.89 -7.08
CA VAL A 181 5.12 12.67 -8.53
C VAL A 181 6.54 13.00 -8.98
N ASP A 182 7.24 12.06 -9.58
CA ASP A 182 8.56 12.29 -10.16
C ASP A 182 8.53 13.49 -11.12
N ASN A 183 9.46 14.42 -10.98
CA ASN A 183 9.48 15.63 -11.79
C ASN A 183 9.98 15.38 -13.23
N HIS A 184 10.61 14.24 -13.50
CA HIS A 184 11.11 13.84 -14.79
C HIS A 184 10.10 12.97 -15.56
N ASP A 185 9.68 11.85 -14.97
CA ASP A 185 8.81 10.88 -15.62
C ASP A 185 7.32 11.22 -15.50
N LEU A 186 6.97 12.10 -14.57
CA LEU A 186 5.59 12.47 -14.23
C LEU A 186 4.73 11.25 -13.91
N GLN A 187 5.27 10.33 -13.11
CA GLN A 187 4.59 9.18 -12.54
C GLN A 187 4.58 9.28 -11.02
N ILE A 188 3.57 8.71 -10.36
CA ILE A 188 3.51 8.65 -8.91
C ILE A 188 4.58 7.68 -8.41
N VAL A 189 5.47 8.13 -7.52
CA VAL A 189 6.55 7.31 -6.92
C VAL A 189 6.26 6.92 -5.48
N LYS A 190 5.45 7.70 -4.78
CA LYS A 190 5.02 7.44 -3.40
C LYS A 190 3.63 7.99 -3.18
N SER A 191 2.85 7.29 -2.36
CA SER A 191 1.61 7.83 -1.80
C SER A 191 1.54 7.54 -0.30
N CYS A 192 0.95 8.45 0.48
CA CYS A 192 0.72 8.25 1.90
C CYS A 192 -0.61 8.84 2.32
N GLY A 193 -1.47 8.04 2.91
CA GLY A 193 -2.82 8.45 3.28
C GLY A 193 -3.65 7.31 3.81
N LYS A 194 -4.94 7.45 3.69
CA LYS A 194 -5.91 6.43 4.12
C LYS A 194 -7.06 6.27 3.13
N THR A 195 -7.79 5.19 3.25
CA THR A 195 -9.06 5.00 2.53
C THR A 195 -10.19 5.70 3.28
N VAL A 196 -11.01 6.46 2.55
CA VAL A 196 -12.18 7.15 3.10
C VAL A 196 -13.48 6.75 2.34
N PRO A 197 -14.69 6.80 2.95
CA PRO A 197 -14.90 7.13 4.36
C PRO A 197 -14.22 6.13 5.28
N ASP A 198 -13.89 6.59 6.49
CA ASP A 198 -13.36 5.68 7.51
C ASP A 198 -14.36 4.53 7.70
N THR A 199 -13.85 3.32 7.86
CA THR A 199 -14.69 2.17 8.19
C THR A 199 -15.19 2.37 9.61
N ILE A 200 -16.44 2.79 9.74
CA ILE A 200 -17.08 3.05 11.03
C ILE A 200 -18.06 1.91 11.28
N ALA A 201 -17.76 1.03 12.23
CA ALA A 201 -18.72 0.06 12.72
C ALA A 201 -19.63 0.73 13.78
N THR A 202 -20.85 1.09 13.38
CA THR A 202 -21.82 1.66 14.30
C THR A 202 -22.70 0.55 14.87
N LYS A 203 -22.43 0.11 16.08
CA LYS A 203 -23.41 -0.72 16.81
C LYS A 203 -24.54 0.17 17.31
N LYS A 204 -25.75 0.00 16.77
CA LYS A 204 -26.97 0.78 17.03
C LYS A 204 -27.33 1.01 18.51
N LYS A 205 -26.70 0.32 19.46
CA LYS A 205 -27.04 0.41 20.90
C LYS A 205 -26.10 1.28 21.75
N LYS A 206 -24.92 1.74 21.26
CA LYS A 206 -23.95 2.45 22.12
C LYS A 206 -23.27 3.68 21.50
N ASN A 207 -23.57 4.12 20.28
CA ASN A 207 -22.91 5.25 19.60
C ASN A 207 -21.36 5.21 19.65
N VAL A 208 -20.77 4.03 19.70
CA VAL A 208 -19.31 3.90 19.69
C VAL A 208 -18.86 3.87 18.25
N GLN A 209 -18.02 4.81 17.89
CA GLN A 209 -17.41 4.93 16.59
C GLN A 209 -16.09 4.16 16.62
N GLU A 210 -15.96 3.16 15.75
CA GLU A 210 -14.72 2.41 15.55
C GLU A 210 -14.02 2.98 14.31
N ASN A 211 -12.75 3.35 14.44
CA ASN A 211 -11.94 3.76 13.28
C ASN A 211 -11.06 2.58 12.86
N LEU A 212 -11.43 1.97 11.75
CA LEU A 212 -10.79 0.77 11.20
C LEU A 212 -10.09 1.04 9.85
N SER A 213 -9.78 2.29 9.54
CA SER A 213 -9.08 2.67 8.31
C SER A 213 -7.65 3.13 8.65
N PRO A 214 -6.67 2.22 8.67
CA PRO A 214 -5.30 2.56 8.99
C PRO A 214 -4.70 3.47 7.92
N LYS A 215 -3.80 4.34 8.35
CA LYS A 215 -2.96 5.11 7.44
C LYS A 215 -1.87 4.21 6.87
N PHE A 216 -1.64 4.28 5.57
CA PHE A 216 -0.63 3.49 4.89
C PHE A 216 0.26 4.35 3.98
N VAL A 217 1.44 3.85 3.70
CA VAL A 217 2.36 4.39 2.71
C VAL A 217 2.63 3.34 1.63
N THR A 218 2.63 3.76 0.38
CA THR A 218 3.00 2.94 -0.78
C THR A 218 4.25 3.52 -1.42
N TYR A 219 5.27 2.71 -1.57
CA TYR A 219 6.48 3.02 -2.31
C TYR A 219 6.43 2.31 -3.65
N ARG A 220 6.90 3.01 -4.68
CA ARG A 220 7.02 2.47 -6.03
C ARG A 220 8.47 2.52 -6.48
N GLU A 221 8.88 1.53 -7.24
CA GLU A 221 10.20 1.45 -7.86
C GLU A 221 10.07 1.31 -9.37
N GLN A 222 11.04 1.84 -10.08
CA GLN A 222 11.07 1.73 -11.52
C GLN A 222 11.48 0.30 -11.92
N ILE A 223 10.52 -0.45 -12.47
CA ILE A 223 10.76 -1.79 -13.01
C ILE A 223 10.86 -1.67 -14.52
N ASP A 224 11.80 -2.40 -15.13
CA ASP A 224 12.07 -2.42 -16.57
C ASP A 224 12.40 -1.06 -17.23
N GLY A 225 12.69 -0.03 -16.43
CA GLY A 225 13.06 1.29 -16.93
C GLY A 225 11.90 2.08 -17.54
N GLN A 226 10.64 1.67 -17.37
CA GLN A 226 9.49 2.29 -18.02
C GLN A 226 8.39 2.73 -17.04
N TYR A 227 8.07 1.91 -16.03
CA TYR A 227 6.96 2.14 -15.13
C TYR A 227 7.40 2.07 -13.66
N TRP A 228 6.74 2.88 -12.84
CA TRP A 228 6.88 2.85 -11.39
C TRP A 228 5.83 1.92 -10.77
N PHE A 229 6.25 0.71 -10.43
CA PHE A 229 5.41 -0.31 -9.83
C PHE A 229 5.39 -0.19 -8.31
N PRO A 230 4.26 -0.40 -7.64
CA PRO A 230 4.25 -0.55 -6.20
C PRO A 230 5.07 -1.78 -5.80
N THR A 231 6.04 -1.61 -4.91
CA THR A 231 6.91 -2.69 -4.44
C THR A 231 6.77 -2.93 -2.95
N TYR A 232 6.42 -1.88 -2.20
CA TYR A 232 6.30 -1.95 -0.76
C TYR A 232 5.17 -1.07 -0.25
N ILE A 233 4.27 -1.68 0.55
CA ILE A 233 3.18 -0.98 1.20
C ILE A 233 3.25 -1.28 2.69
N ARG A 234 3.12 -0.25 3.52
CA ARG A 234 3.14 -0.38 4.97
C ARG A 234 2.05 0.44 5.62
N ALA A 235 1.34 -0.17 6.55
CA ALA A 235 0.56 0.51 7.56
C ALA A 235 1.10 0.13 8.94
N ASP A 236 1.13 1.07 9.87
CA ASP A 236 1.48 0.85 11.27
C ASP A 236 0.66 1.87 12.07
N ASP A 237 -0.42 1.41 12.69
CA ASP A 237 -1.43 2.29 13.26
C ASP A 237 -2.15 1.61 14.44
N VAL A 238 -2.88 2.40 15.21
CA VAL A 238 -3.72 1.90 16.29
C VAL A 238 -5.18 1.95 15.85
N LEU A 239 -5.79 0.80 15.73
CA LEU A 239 -7.21 0.67 15.44
C LEU A 239 -8.01 0.77 16.72
N HIS A 240 -9.02 1.65 16.72
CA HIS A 240 -9.86 1.92 17.88
C HIS A 240 -11.17 1.13 17.82
N PHE A 241 -11.24 0.05 18.60
CA PHE A 241 -12.43 -0.75 18.78
C PHE A 241 -13.17 -0.39 20.08
N ASN A 242 -14.45 -0.72 20.15
CA ASN A 242 -15.22 -0.54 21.39
C ASN A 242 -14.75 -1.45 22.55
N THR A 243 -13.95 -2.45 22.25
CA THR A 243 -13.36 -3.41 23.20
C THR A 243 -11.97 -3.02 23.65
N GLY A 244 -11.38 -1.99 23.04
CA GLY A 244 -10.02 -1.51 23.32
C GLY A 244 -9.26 -1.25 22.03
N ASP A 245 -8.09 -0.68 22.18
CA ASP A 245 -7.19 -0.35 21.09
C ASP A 245 -6.36 -1.58 20.67
N VAL A 246 -6.16 -1.75 19.38
CA VAL A 246 -5.30 -2.80 18.81
C VAL A 246 -4.24 -2.14 17.94
N HIS A 247 -2.98 -2.26 18.32
CA HIS A 247 -1.87 -1.82 17.49
C HIS A 247 -1.65 -2.87 16.40
N MET A 248 -1.77 -2.44 15.15
CA MET A 248 -1.60 -3.30 13.98
C MET A 248 -0.47 -2.82 13.09
N ARG A 249 0.22 -3.77 12.48
CA ARG A 249 1.16 -3.52 11.41
C ARG A 249 0.78 -4.36 10.20
N GLU A 250 0.70 -3.71 9.04
CA GLU A 250 0.54 -4.38 7.77
C GLU A 250 1.74 -4.10 6.88
N ILE A 251 2.24 -5.14 6.24
CA ILE A 251 3.30 -5.07 5.26
C ILE A 251 2.87 -5.87 4.04
N ILE A 252 2.86 -5.24 2.88
CA ILE A 252 2.66 -5.91 1.60
C ILE A 252 3.89 -5.68 0.75
N LYS A 253 4.52 -6.76 0.31
CA LYS A 253 5.64 -6.73 -0.65
C LYS A 253 5.16 -7.27 -1.99
N LEU A 254 5.48 -6.53 -3.04
CA LEU A 254 5.18 -6.91 -4.41
C LEU A 254 6.51 -7.05 -5.16
N THR A 255 6.86 -8.28 -5.48
CA THR A 255 8.19 -8.64 -5.99
C THR A 255 8.08 -9.51 -7.24
N ASN A 256 9.22 -9.82 -7.84
CA ASN A 256 9.30 -10.74 -8.98
C ASN A 256 8.47 -10.30 -10.20
N TYR A 257 8.33 -9.00 -10.41
CA TYR A 257 7.64 -8.48 -11.59
C TYR A 257 8.28 -9.02 -12.87
N LYS A 258 7.47 -9.65 -13.71
CA LYS A 258 7.89 -10.15 -15.00
C LYS A 258 6.81 -9.84 -16.04
N ARG A 259 7.21 -9.20 -17.12
CA ARG A 259 6.33 -9.00 -18.27
C ARG A 259 6.14 -10.33 -18.98
N PHE A 260 4.89 -10.76 -19.15
CA PHE A 260 4.61 -11.94 -19.96
C PHE A 260 4.28 -11.53 -21.40
N GLY A 261 4.98 -12.11 -22.35
CA GLY A 261 4.60 -12.02 -23.77
C GLY A 261 3.57 -13.08 -24.09
N SER A 262 2.86 -12.94 -25.18
CA SER A 262 1.80 -13.85 -25.66
C SER A 262 2.21 -15.33 -25.86
N ARG A 263 3.42 -15.72 -25.41
CA ARG A 263 3.98 -17.08 -25.53
C ARG A 263 4.50 -17.68 -24.21
N THR A 264 4.31 -17.02 -23.06
CA THR A 264 4.80 -17.56 -21.78
C THR A 264 3.70 -18.33 -21.10
N ARG A 265 3.78 -19.67 -21.11
CA ARG A 265 2.94 -20.56 -20.33
C ARG A 265 3.58 -20.73 -18.95
N ILE A 266 2.90 -20.30 -17.89
CA ILE A 266 3.36 -20.53 -16.52
C ILE A 266 2.87 -21.91 -16.09
N ILE A 267 3.82 -22.85 -15.88
CA ILE A 267 3.53 -24.18 -15.35
C ILE A 267 3.76 -24.14 -13.84
N TYR A 268 2.68 -24.21 -13.05
CA TYR A 268 2.77 -24.36 -11.61
C TYR A 268 3.11 -25.82 -11.27
N LYS A 269 4.13 -26.03 -10.43
CA LYS A 269 4.45 -27.36 -9.88
C LYS A 269 3.33 -27.79 -8.90
N GLY A 270 2.39 -28.55 -9.38
CA GLY A 270 1.27 -29.06 -8.58
C GLY A 270 0.20 -29.78 -9.38
N GLU A 271 -0.02 -29.42 -10.63
CA GLU A 271 -0.90 -30.16 -11.54
C GLU A 271 -0.21 -30.36 -12.89
N ALA A 272 0.42 -31.51 -13.07
CA ALA A 272 0.80 -31.97 -14.39
C ALA A 272 -0.48 -32.40 -15.14
N LYS A 273 -1.15 -31.47 -15.80
CA LYS A 273 -2.08 -31.84 -16.87
C LYS A 273 -1.23 -32.23 -18.06
N GLU A 274 -1.30 -33.50 -18.43
CA GLU A 274 -0.68 -34.02 -19.66
C GLU A 274 -1.14 -33.17 -20.86
N ASP A 275 -0.18 -32.68 -21.61
CA ASP A 275 -0.46 -32.02 -22.90
C ASP A 275 -1.23 -32.97 -23.81
N PRO A 276 -2.27 -32.52 -24.51
CA PRO A 276 -2.82 -33.28 -25.60
C PRO A 276 -1.68 -33.51 -26.64
N LYS A 277 -1.33 -34.76 -26.87
CA LYS A 277 -0.36 -35.13 -27.87
C LYS A 277 -0.75 -34.45 -29.18
N ASP A 278 0.07 -33.56 -29.68
CA ASP A 278 0.02 -33.08 -31.05
C ASP A 278 0.14 -34.31 -31.93
N ASN A 279 -0.93 -34.64 -32.63
CA ASN A 279 -0.99 -35.73 -33.60
C ASN A 279 -0.43 -35.19 -34.92
N PRO A 280 0.75 -35.60 -35.38
CA PRO A 280 1.28 -35.12 -36.64
C PRO A 280 0.67 -35.95 -37.77
N LYS A 281 -0.54 -35.62 -38.16
CA LYS A 281 -1.15 -36.16 -39.40
C LYS A 281 -1.98 -35.06 -40.03
N ASP A 282 -1.32 -34.26 -40.83
CA ASP A 282 -1.86 -33.71 -42.07
C ASP A 282 -0.71 -33.15 -42.92
N ASN A 283 -0.07 -34.06 -43.65
CA ASN A 283 0.77 -33.72 -44.80
C ASN A 283 -0.16 -33.52 -46.01
N PRO A 284 -0.17 -32.38 -46.69
CA PRO A 284 -0.93 -32.22 -47.90
C PRO A 284 -0.29 -33.06 -49.01
N LYS A 285 -1.08 -33.95 -49.60
CA LYS A 285 -0.73 -34.78 -50.78
C LYS A 285 -0.39 -33.88 -51.96
N THR A 286 0.77 -34.07 -52.47
CA THR A 286 1.22 -33.58 -53.82
C THR A 286 0.31 -34.14 -54.89
N PRO A 287 -0.17 -33.36 -55.88
CA PRO A 287 -0.96 -33.92 -56.99
C PRO A 287 -0.05 -34.65 -57.95
N ASP A 288 -0.40 -35.94 -58.26
CA ASP A 288 0.19 -36.79 -59.28
C ASP A 288 0.02 -36.16 -60.65
N LYS A 289 1.11 -36.01 -61.38
CA LYS A 289 1.12 -35.84 -62.85
C LYS A 289 0.86 -37.19 -63.47
N LYS A 290 -0.18 -37.32 -64.27
CA LYS A 290 -0.39 -38.38 -65.26
C LYS A 290 0.18 -38.03 -66.69
N PRO A 291 0.52 -39.03 -67.44
CA PRO A 291 1.40 -38.98 -68.65
C PRO A 291 0.85 -38.22 -69.83
#